data_644cb7e3ca5f2bd00e5b3ce9a93cbe04
#
_entry.id   644cb7e3ca5f2bd00e5b3ce9a93cbe04
#
_cell.length_a   1.000
_cell.length_b   1.000
_cell.length_c   1.000
_cell.angle_alpha   90.00
_cell.angle_beta   90.00
_cell.angle_gamma   90.00
#
_symmetry.space_group_name_H-M   'P 1'
#
loop_
_entity.id
_entity.type
_entity.pdbx_description
1 polymer ?
#
loop_
_entity_poly.entity_id
_entity_poly.type
_entity_poly.pdbx_seq_one_letter_code
_entity_poly.pdbx_strand_id
1 'polypeptide(L)'
;MDTKILLENGTNELEILEFTLAGNSYGINVAKIKEIITYQPVTPVPNSHPSIEGIFMPRDTMITAIDLKNCLGRGESEKKGLFIVTNFNKLDIAFHVEAVLGIHRVSWRDIIKPDITISAADESVATGIIKKNDKLIIILDFEKIVSDINPETGLKMSEL
;
A
#
# COMPACT_ATOMS: atom_id res chain seq x y z
N MET A 1 -14.82 6.33 0.19
CA MET A 1 -15.04 7.00 0.51
C MET A 1 -14.99 8.00 0.09
N ASP A 2 -14.79 8.32 -0.05
CA ASP A 2 -14.57 9.41 -0.27
C ASP A 2 -14.77 9.91 -1.65
N THR A 3 -15.15 9.13 -2.69
CA THR A 3 -15.62 9.57 -3.97
C THR A 3 -16.80 10.53 -3.78
N LYS A 4 -17.71 10.14 -2.91
CA LYS A 4 -18.86 10.99 -2.61
C LYS A 4 -18.43 12.32 -2.00
N ILE A 5 -17.47 12.29 -1.08
CA ILE A 5 -16.98 13.50 -0.45
C ILE A 5 -16.27 14.40 -1.46
N LEU A 6 -15.47 13.79 -2.34
CA LEU A 6 -14.80 14.56 -3.37
C LEU A 6 -15.78 15.24 -4.32
N LEU A 7 -16.84 14.53 -4.70
CA LEU A 7 -17.87 15.10 -5.55
C LEU A 7 -18.62 16.23 -4.86
N GLU A 8 -18.90 16.06 -3.57
CA GLU A 8 -19.58 17.08 -2.78
C GLU A 8 -18.74 18.35 -2.67
N ASN A 9 -17.41 18.21 -2.70
CA ASN A 9 -16.53 19.35 -2.64
C ASN A 9 -16.26 19.94 -4.02
N GLY A 10 -16.97 19.47 -5.04
CA GLY A 10 -16.86 20.02 -6.39
C GLY A 10 -15.62 19.59 -7.13
N THR A 11 -14.91 18.56 -6.65
CA THR A 11 -13.73 18.08 -7.34
C THR A 11 -13.94 16.65 -7.82
N ASN A 12 -13.39 16.34 -9.00
CA ASN A 12 -13.35 15.00 -9.54
C ASN A 12 -11.93 14.46 -9.51
N GLU A 13 -11.08 15.09 -8.73
CA GLU A 13 -9.66 14.76 -8.71
C GLU A 13 -9.27 14.08 -7.41
N LEU A 14 -8.25 13.23 -7.52
CA LEU A 14 -7.61 12.66 -6.34
C LEU A 14 -6.11 12.71 -6.55
N GLU A 15 -5.38 12.57 -5.47
CA GLU A 15 -3.93 12.57 -5.50
C GLU A 15 -3.41 11.16 -5.27
N ILE A 16 -2.52 10.71 -6.14
CA ILE A 16 -1.94 9.38 -6.09
C ILE A 16 -0.44 9.51 -5.87
N LEU A 17 0.05 8.87 -4.83
CA LEU A 17 1.49 8.77 -4.59
C LEU A 17 2.03 7.62 -5.41
N GLU A 18 2.99 7.90 -6.28
CA GLU A 18 3.64 6.87 -7.08
C GLU A 18 4.85 6.32 -6.35
N PHE A 19 4.94 5.00 -6.28
CA PHE A 19 6.10 4.33 -5.71
C PHE A 19 6.49 3.15 -6.59
N THR A 20 7.68 2.61 -6.38
CA THR A 20 8.19 1.50 -7.21
C THR A 20 8.39 0.24 -6.41
N LEU A 21 8.15 -0.89 -7.07
CA LEU A 21 8.43 -2.23 -6.59
C LEU A 21 8.79 -3.10 -7.79
N ALA A 22 9.92 -3.81 -7.69
CA ALA A 22 10.34 -4.77 -8.71
C ALA A 22 10.33 -4.16 -10.12
N GLY A 23 10.73 -2.89 -10.23
CA GLY A 23 10.81 -2.23 -11.52
C GLY A 23 9.50 -1.69 -12.07
N ASN A 24 8.41 -1.84 -11.35
CA ASN A 24 7.09 -1.37 -11.79
C ASN A 24 6.61 -0.22 -10.94
N SER A 25 5.75 0.62 -11.50
CA SER A 25 5.15 1.74 -10.77
C SER A 25 3.78 1.36 -10.25
N TYR A 26 3.56 1.69 -8.98
CA TYR A 26 2.29 1.50 -8.29
C TYR A 26 1.89 2.81 -7.65
N GLY A 27 0.65 2.90 -7.26
CA GLY A 27 0.16 4.11 -6.61
C GLY A 27 -0.79 3.81 -5.47
N ILE A 28 -0.88 4.77 -4.56
CA ILE A 28 -1.84 4.74 -3.47
C ILE A 28 -2.45 6.12 -3.33
N ASN A 29 -3.74 6.15 -3.00
CA ASN A 29 -4.42 7.42 -2.73
C ASN A 29 -3.76 8.09 -1.52
N VAL A 30 -3.32 9.33 -1.71
CA VAL A 30 -2.64 10.09 -0.65
C VAL A 30 -3.50 10.20 0.61
N ALA A 31 -4.81 10.21 0.46
CA ALA A 31 -5.72 10.30 1.61
C ALA A 31 -5.60 9.12 2.58
N LYS A 32 -5.02 8.01 2.14
CA LYS A 32 -4.83 6.83 2.99
C LYS A 32 -3.52 6.87 3.75
N ILE A 33 -2.63 7.78 3.42
CA ILE A 33 -1.27 7.81 3.98
C ILE A 33 -1.24 8.63 5.26
N LYS A 34 -0.66 8.04 6.30
CA LYS A 34 -0.43 8.75 7.56
C LYS A 34 0.93 9.45 7.53
N GLU A 35 1.97 8.73 7.08
CA GLU A 35 3.31 9.29 6.94
C GLU A 35 4.17 8.36 6.09
N ILE A 36 5.31 8.87 5.65
CA ILE A 36 6.30 8.09 4.91
C ILE A 36 7.60 8.21 5.69
N ILE A 37 8.20 7.07 6.01
CA ILE A 37 9.45 7.05 6.78
C ILE A 37 10.47 6.15 6.10
N THR A 38 11.73 6.37 6.45
CA THR A 38 12.83 5.54 5.94
C THR A 38 12.73 4.14 6.55
N TYR A 39 13.18 3.15 5.79
CA TYR A 39 13.21 1.78 6.30
C TYR A 39 13.93 1.69 7.64
N GLN A 40 13.39 0.90 8.53
CA GLN A 40 14.00 0.59 9.83
C GLN A 40 13.96 -0.92 10.01
N PRO A 41 14.94 -1.49 10.73
CA PRO A 41 14.89 -2.92 11.03
C PRO A 41 13.60 -3.29 11.76
N VAL A 42 13.06 -4.43 11.41
CA VAL A 42 11.83 -4.94 12.01
C VAL A 42 12.11 -6.21 12.77
N THR A 43 11.28 -6.50 13.76
CA THR A 43 11.37 -7.73 14.53
C THR A 43 10.35 -8.72 13.98
N PRO A 44 10.79 -9.87 13.45
CA PRO A 44 9.87 -10.85 12.89
C PRO A 44 8.88 -11.36 13.93
N VAL A 45 7.65 -11.60 13.49
CA VAL A 45 6.59 -12.16 14.34
C VAL A 45 6.46 -13.64 14.01
N PRO A 46 6.66 -14.53 14.98
CA PRO A 46 6.57 -15.98 14.73
C PRO A 46 5.18 -16.37 14.21
N ASN A 47 5.17 -17.25 13.22
CA ASN A 47 3.94 -17.81 12.65
C ASN A 47 3.00 -16.78 12.02
N SER A 48 3.53 -15.62 11.66
CA SER A 48 2.74 -14.61 10.96
C SER A 48 2.67 -14.95 9.47
N HIS A 49 1.79 -14.24 8.76
CA HIS A 49 1.68 -14.39 7.32
C HIS A 49 3.04 -14.11 6.65
N PRO A 50 3.41 -14.83 5.60
CA PRO A 50 4.72 -14.62 4.94
C PRO A 50 4.96 -13.19 4.46
N SER A 51 3.92 -12.44 4.17
CA SER A 51 4.08 -11.06 3.72
C SER A 51 4.28 -10.08 4.87
N ILE A 52 4.16 -10.50 6.11
CA ILE A 52 4.44 -9.64 7.26
C ILE A 52 5.93 -9.72 7.54
N GLU A 53 6.64 -8.60 7.35
CA GLU A 53 8.08 -8.55 7.64
C GLU A 53 8.35 -8.61 9.13
N GLY A 54 7.51 -7.97 9.92
CA GLY A 54 7.70 -7.92 11.35
C GLY A 54 7.02 -6.68 11.94
N ILE A 55 7.45 -6.30 13.12
CA ILE A 55 6.95 -5.12 13.82
C ILE A 55 8.10 -4.20 14.18
N PHE A 56 7.83 -2.92 14.32
CA PHE A 56 8.78 -1.95 14.82
C PHE A 56 8.04 -0.84 15.56
N MET A 57 8.76 -0.09 16.40
CA MET A 57 8.14 0.92 17.26
C MET A 57 8.94 2.21 17.17
N PRO A 58 8.67 3.07 16.19
CA PRO A 58 9.46 4.27 16.03
C PRO A 58 9.27 5.31 17.14
N ARG A 59 8.11 5.37 17.77
CA ARG A 59 7.82 6.35 18.82
C ARG A 59 6.76 5.81 19.77
N ASP A 60 7.06 4.66 20.35
CA ASP A 60 6.15 3.97 21.27
C ASP A 60 4.85 3.49 20.62
N THR A 61 4.72 3.60 19.31
CA THR A 61 3.57 3.07 18.58
C THR A 61 4.01 1.83 17.82
N MET A 62 3.34 0.72 18.07
CA MET A 62 3.66 -0.52 17.37
C MET A 62 3.12 -0.46 15.95
N ILE A 63 3.99 -0.70 14.98
CA ILE A 63 3.62 -0.71 13.57
C ILE A 63 3.94 -2.07 12.99
N THR A 64 2.98 -2.63 12.28
CA THR A 64 3.18 -3.89 11.56
C THR A 64 3.68 -3.56 10.16
N ALA A 65 4.82 -4.13 9.79
CA ALA A 65 5.42 -3.92 8.49
C ALA A 65 5.04 -5.04 7.53
N ILE A 66 4.50 -4.66 6.39
CA ILE A 66 4.11 -5.59 5.33
C ILE A 66 5.07 -5.45 4.16
N ASP A 67 5.64 -6.57 3.72
CA ASP A 67 6.49 -6.61 2.54
C ASP A 67 5.58 -6.62 1.30
N LEU A 68 5.34 -5.45 0.75
CA LEU A 68 4.43 -5.31 -0.38
C LEU A 68 4.92 -6.07 -1.61
N LYS A 69 6.22 -6.12 -1.80
CA LYS A 69 6.80 -6.87 -2.91
C LYS A 69 6.43 -8.36 -2.82
N ASN A 70 6.50 -8.91 -1.60
CA ASN A 70 6.11 -10.29 -1.36
C ASN A 70 4.61 -10.47 -1.59
N CYS A 71 3.79 -9.51 -1.18
CA CYS A 71 2.34 -9.56 -1.38
C CYS A 71 1.98 -9.70 -2.85
N LEU A 72 2.76 -9.10 -3.72
CA LEU A 72 2.51 -9.11 -5.15
C LEU A 72 3.20 -10.27 -5.86
N GLY A 73 3.78 -11.20 -5.09
CA GLY A 73 4.40 -12.38 -5.66
C GLY A 73 5.71 -12.11 -6.38
N ARG A 74 6.41 -11.03 -6.02
CA ARG A 74 7.63 -10.63 -6.74
C ARG A 74 8.90 -10.81 -5.91
N GLY A 75 8.84 -11.67 -4.91
CA GLY A 75 9.99 -11.96 -4.06
C GLY A 75 9.99 -11.13 -2.79
N GLU A 76 11.09 -11.17 -2.07
CA GLU A 76 11.22 -10.43 -0.82
C GLU A 76 11.88 -9.08 -1.06
N SER A 77 11.51 -8.09 -0.26
CA SER A 77 12.13 -6.78 -0.30
C SER A 77 13.52 -6.80 0.33
N GLU A 78 14.41 -5.99 -0.20
CA GLU A 78 15.70 -5.77 0.43
C GLU A 78 15.51 -4.91 1.68
N LYS A 79 16.49 -4.94 2.58
CA LYS A 79 16.42 -4.19 3.85
C LYS A 79 16.80 -2.72 3.63
N LYS A 80 16.07 -2.06 2.76
CA LYS A 80 16.26 -0.65 2.44
C LYS A 80 14.97 -0.12 1.82
N GLY A 81 14.93 1.16 1.53
CA GLY A 81 13.75 1.79 0.92
C GLY A 81 12.96 2.58 1.94
N LEU A 82 11.65 2.54 1.79
CA LEU A 82 10.75 3.35 2.59
C LEU A 82 9.57 2.54 3.10
N PHE A 83 8.96 3.03 4.17
CA PHE A 83 7.68 2.52 4.64
C PHE A 83 6.62 3.60 4.40
N ILE A 84 5.52 3.21 3.76
CA ILE A 84 4.33 4.04 3.67
C ILE A 84 3.42 3.62 4.82
N VAL A 85 3.27 4.48 5.81
CA VAL A 85 2.50 4.17 7.01
C VAL A 85 1.05 4.59 6.83
N THR A 86 0.15 3.67 7.09
CA THR A 86 -1.29 3.88 7.00
C THR A 86 -1.94 3.48 8.31
N ASN A 87 -3.20 3.85 8.49
CA ASN A 87 -3.97 3.43 9.66
C ASN A 87 -5.29 2.86 9.21
N PHE A 88 -5.53 1.60 9.56
CA PHE A 88 -6.77 0.91 9.23
C PHE A 88 -7.34 0.30 10.51
N ASN A 89 -8.57 0.68 10.86
CA ASN A 89 -9.24 0.14 12.04
C ASN A 89 -8.36 0.26 13.29
N LYS A 90 -7.73 1.42 13.46
CA LYS A 90 -6.85 1.75 14.60
C LYS A 90 -5.55 0.97 14.61
N LEU A 91 -5.22 0.27 13.53
CA LEU A 91 -3.94 -0.40 13.39
C LEU A 91 -3.03 0.42 12.49
N ASP A 92 -1.80 0.64 12.95
CA ASP A 92 -0.79 1.28 12.11
C ASP A 92 -0.08 0.20 11.31
N ILE A 93 -0.19 0.31 9.99
CA ILE A 93 0.36 -0.67 9.06
C ILE A 93 1.32 0.08 8.14
N ALA A 94 2.55 -0.42 8.03
CA ALA A 94 3.55 0.16 7.13
C ALA A 94 3.75 -0.78 5.93
N PHE A 95 3.70 -0.22 4.74
CA PHE A 95 3.93 -0.98 3.51
C PHE A 95 5.33 -0.68 3.00
N HIS A 96 6.15 -1.70 2.92
CA HIS A 96 7.54 -1.56 2.49
C HIS A 96 7.61 -1.43 0.97
N VAL A 97 8.18 -0.32 0.50
CA VAL A 97 8.34 -0.05 -0.92
C VAL A 97 9.79 0.31 -1.22
N GLU A 98 10.16 0.28 -2.51
CA GLU A 98 11.55 0.55 -2.91
C GLU A 98 11.87 2.03 -2.95
N ALA A 99 10.98 2.81 -3.56
CA ALA A 99 11.19 4.24 -3.71
C ALA A 99 9.86 4.93 -3.93
N VAL A 100 9.80 6.21 -3.56
CA VAL A 100 8.66 7.06 -3.82
C VAL A 100 9.07 8.06 -4.88
N LEU A 101 8.29 8.18 -5.96
CA LEU A 101 8.64 9.02 -7.09
C LEU A 101 7.93 10.37 -7.10
N GLY A 102 6.75 10.46 -6.54
CA GLY A 102 6.04 11.72 -6.52
C GLY A 102 4.54 11.55 -6.44
N ILE A 103 3.83 12.66 -6.48
CA ILE A 103 2.38 12.68 -6.36
C ILE A 103 1.78 13.16 -7.67
N HIS A 104 0.77 12.44 -8.16
CA HIS A 104 0.06 12.79 -9.37
C HIS A 104 -1.38 13.14 -9.05
N ARG A 105 -1.84 14.27 -9.58
CA ARG A 105 -3.24 14.64 -9.49
C ARG A 105 -3.94 14.05 -10.70
N VAL A 106 -4.95 13.23 -10.48
CA VAL A 106 -5.65 12.58 -11.58
C VAL A 106 -7.16 12.75 -11.41
N SER A 107 -7.86 12.73 -12.55
CA SER A 107 -9.31 12.77 -12.54
C SER A 107 -9.85 11.34 -12.45
N TRP A 108 -10.95 11.17 -11.73
CA TRP A 108 -11.64 9.88 -11.68
C TRP A 108 -11.95 9.34 -13.07
N ARG A 109 -12.14 10.23 -14.05
CA ARG A 109 -12.42 9.82 -15.41
C ARG A 109 -11.23 9.20 -16.13
N ASP A 110 -10.03 9.49 -15.65
CA ASP A 110 -8.80 8.99 -16.30
C ASP A 110 -8.35 7.67 -15.71
N ILE A 111 -9.08 7.14 -14.74
CA ILE A 111 -8.72 5.87 -14.10
C ILE A 111 -9.34 4.73 -14.89
N ILE A 112 -8.48 3.82 -15.33
CA ILE A 112 -8.88 2.65 -16.12
C ILE A 112 -9.11 1.48 -15.18
N LYS A 113 -10.12 0.66 -15.47
CA LYS A 113 -10.39 -0.53 -14.66
C LYS A 113 -9.28 -1.56 -14.83
N PRO A 114 -8.84 -2.18 -13.73
CA PRO A 114 -7.75 -3.17 -13.78
C PRO A 114 -8.30 -4.54 -14.18
N ASP A 115 -8.59 -4.72 -15.45
CA ASP A 115 -9.15 -6.02 -15.90
C ASP A 115 -8.09 -6.92 -16.47
N ILE A 116 -7.90 -6.89 -17.79
CA ILE A 116 -7.04 -7.87 -18.47
C ILE A 116 -5.64 -7.36 -18.78
N THR A 117 -5.32 -6.13 -18.40
CA THR A 117 -4.07 -5.49 -18.79
C THR A 117 -2.93 -5.71 -17.83
N ILE A 118 -3.20 -6.30 -16.67
CA ILE A 118 -2.18 -6.50 -15.63
C ILE A 118 -2.20 -7.94 -15.15
N SER A 119 -1.18 -8.31 -14.36
CA SER A 119 -1.09 -9.67 -13.84
C SER A 119 -2.24 -9.98 -12.90
N ALA A 120 -2.58 -11.26 -12.74
CA ALA A 120 -3.64 -11.67 -11.84
C ALA A 120 -3.35 -11.28 -10.39
N ALA A 121 -2.07 -11.33 -9.99
CA ALA A 121 -1.69 -10.95 -8.64
C ALA A 121 -1.95 -9.47 -8.37
N ASP A 122 -1.61 -8.61 -9.33
CA ASP A 122 -1.85 -7.18 -9.20
C ASP A 122 -3.34 -6.87 -9.30
N GLU A 123 -4.04 -7.54 -10.22
CA GLU A 123 -5.47 -7.30 -10.42
C GLU A 123 -6.28 -7.54 -9.16
N SER A 124 -5.91 -8.56 -8.38
CA SER A 124 -6.68 -8.90 -7.18
C SER A 124 -6.68 -7.79 -6.15
N VAL A 125 -5.70 -6.89 -6.17
CA VAL A 125 -5.59 -5.82 -5.18
C VAL A 125 -5.56 -4.42 -5.80
N ALA A 126 -5.81 -4.31 -7.10
CA ALA A 126 -5.80 -3.01 -7.77
C ALA A 126 -7.19 -2.39 -7.79
N THR A 127 -7.25 -1.07 -7.60
CA THR A 127 -8.50 -0.33 -7.74
C THR A 127 -8.60 0.36 -9.08
N GLY A 128 -7.48 0.55 -9.76
CA GLY A 128 -7.47 1.22 -11.05
C GLY A 128 -6.07 1.35 -11.60
N ILE A 129 -6.00 1.85 -12.82
CA ILE A 129 -4.74 2.07 -13.52
C ILE A 129 -4.76 3.47 -14.09
N ILE A 130 -3.66 4.20 -13.95
CA ILE A 130 -3.51 5.49 -14.64
C ILE A 130 -2.32 5.42 -15.57
N LYS A 131 -2.40 6.14 -16.68
CA LYS A 131 -1.32 6.22 -17.65
C LYS A 131 -0.66 7.59 -17.54
N LYS A 132 0.64 7.60 -17.29
CA LYS A 132 1.43 8.83 -17.22
C LYS A 132 2.74 8.63 -17.97
N ASN A 133 3.05 9.52 -18.90
CA ASN A 133 4.32 9.50 -19.63
C ASN A 133 4.65 8.12 -20.20
N ASP A 134 3.67 7.51 -20.86
CA ASP A 134 3.81 6.20 -21.51
C ASP A 134 4.08 5.03 -20.56
N LYS A 135 3.84 5.21 -19.27
CA LYS A 135 3.91 4.09 -18.33
C LYS A 135 2.59 3.96 -17.60
N LEU A 136 2.35 2.76 -17.10
CA LEU A 136 1.15 2.48 -16.32
C LEU A 136 1.50 2.53 -14.84
N ILE A 137 0.63 3.16 -14.05
CA ILE A 137 0.72 3.17 -12.60
C ILE A 137 -0.49 2.42 -12.08
N ILE A 138 -0.26 1.32 -11.40
CA ILE A 138 -1.33 0.47 -10.88
C ILE A 138 -1.67 0.96 -9.49
N ILE A 139 -2.89 1.45 -9.31
CA ILE A 139 -3.35 1.96 -8.02
C ILE A 139 -3.78 0.78 -7.16
N LEU A 140 -3.15 0.62 -6.01
CA LEU A 140 -3.42 -0.50 -5.12
C LEU A 140 -4.40 -0.12 -4.02
N ASP A 141 -5.19 -1.11 -3.62
CA ASP A 141 -6.12 -1.00 -2.51
C ASP A 141 -5.43 -1.61 -1.28
N PHE A 142 -4.82 -0.75 -0.46
CA PHE A 142 -4.10 -1.21 0.72
C PHE A 142 -5.04 -1.87 1.74
N GLU A 143 -6.29 -1.42 1.80
CA GLU A 143 -7.26 -2.05 2.69
C GLU A 143 -7.55 -3.49 2.28
N LYS A 144 -7.64 -3.73 0.99
CA LYS A 144 -7.83 -5.07 0.47
C LYS A 144 -6.64 -5.96 0.79
N ILE A 145 -5.42 -5.41 0.65
CA ILE A 145 -4.20 -6.14 0.97
C ILE A 145 -4.18 -6.52 2.44
N VAL A 146 -4.50 -5.56 3.32
CA VAL A 146 -4.55 -5.81 4.75
C VAL A 146 -5.58 -6.88 5.06
N SER A 147 -6.74 -6.80 4.43
CA SER A 147 -7.80 -7.79 4.64
C SER A 147 -7.35 -9.19 4.24
N ASP A 148 -6.66 -9.30 3.10
CA ASP A 148 -6.19 -10.60 2.60
C ASP A 148 -5.12 -11.21 3.51
N ILE A 149 -4.25 -10.38 4.06
CA ILE A 149 -3.20 -10.84 4.97
C ILE A 149 -3.77 -11.11 6.35
N ASN A 150 -4.79 -10.37 6.73
CA ASN A 150 -5.48 -10.49 8.01
C ASN A 150 -4.55 -10.35 9.22
N PRO A 151 -3.81 -9.23 9.32
CA PRO A 151 -2.90 -9.04 10.46
C PRO A 151 -3.62 -8.94 11.80
N GLU A 152 -4.91 -8.58 11.80
CA GLU A 152 -5.70 -8.55 13.02
C GLU A 152 -5.75 -9.90 13.71
N THR A 153 -5.78 -10.98 12.94
CA THR A 153 -5.81 -12.32 13.51
C THR A 153 -4.57 -12.58 14.33
N GLY A 154 -3.40 -12.17 13.81
CA GLY A 154 -2.16 -12.28 14.55
C GLY A 154 -2.16 -11.46 15.82
N LEU A 155 -2.68 -10.22 15.73
CA LEU A 155 -2.74 -9.35 16.89
C LEU A 155 -3.71 -9.87 17.94
N LYS A 156 -4.86 -10.41 17.53
CA LYS A 156 -5.79 -10.98 18.46
C LYS A 156 -5.20 -12.18 19.17
N MET A 157 -4.45 -12.99 18.47
CA MET A 157 -3.79 -14.13 19.08
C MET A 157 -2.78 -13.70 20.12
N SER A 158 -2.10 -12.60 19.91
CA SER A 158 -1.14 -12.11 20.87
C SER A 158 -1.81 -11.48 22.09
N GLU A 159 -3.07 -11.12 22.00
CA GLU A 159 -3.82 -10.62 23.13
C GLU A 159 -4.36 -11.73 24.01
N LEU A 160 -4.39 -12.92 23.50
CA LEU A 160 -4.88 -14.06 24.27
C LEU A 160 -3.81 -14.64 25.15
#